data_9ec58a57b9a023710b4a7b1a2bbd28cf
#
_entry.id   9ec58a57b9a023710b4a7b1a2bbd28cf
#
_cell.length_a   1.000
_cell.length_b   1.000
_cell.length_c   1.000
_cell.angle_alpha   90.00
_cell.angle_beta   90.00
_cell.angle_gamma   90.00
#
_symmetry.space_group_name_H-M   'P 1'
#
loop_
_entity.id
_entity.type
_entity.pdbx_description
1 polymer ?
#
loop_
_entity_poly.entity_id
_entity_poly.type
_entity_poly.pdbx_seq_one_letter_code
_entity_poly.pdbx_strand_id
1 'polypeptide(L)'
;MPRLKTVLGSLGLAALLLAPPLSAEDGGRWLERMAQAVKEQSYHGSYVYERTGMFTTQDIWRQVDTSGSRERLLQTAGRHQEWLRHDGRLVCTTSSDLKRSRSPGRSSAPLIDSQQLADVYSMKVYGETRIATRPVTVVAVQPRDGFRYAHELYIDNETGLMLKSLLVDDKRELLERFQFAAISFDAPDYQAGLEPSSVCQEVIITDIPAATDVSFLEPAWLPPGFSLSHRDVQTMRDSEALITSQVYSDGLASFTLFIEPLVGDSLAEDLRAQLGPTVAVSRRMVTADSLFLATVVGEVPPRTAERIAESLEQTMAEAAR
;
A
#
# COMPACT_ATOMS: atom_id res chain seq x y z
N MET A 1 9.30 86.18 -20.28
CA MET A 1 10.26 85.17 -19.84
C MET A 1 9.49 84.08 -19.02
N PRO A 2 9.06 82.99 -19.58
CA PRO A 2 8.41 81.90 -18.79
C PRO A 2 9.45 80.83 -18.41
N ARG A 3 9.36 80.40 -17.14
CA ARG A 3 10.20 79.36 -16.52
C ARG A 3 9.69 77.98 -16.89
N LEU A 4 10.58 77.17 -17.45
CA LEU A 4 10.39 75.78 -17.79
C LEU A 4 10.46 74.95 -16.47
N LYS A 5 9.37 74.21 -16.13
CA LYS A 5 9.35 73.22 -15.02
C LYS A 5 9.66 71.87 -15.58
N THR A 6 10.80 71.31 -15.18
CA THR A 6 11.21 69.94 -15.46
C THR A 6 10.45 69.02 -14.53
N VAL A 7 9.64 68.08 -15.12
CA VAL A 7 9.00 67.00 -14.40
C VAL A 7 9.90 65.74 -14.48
N LEU A 8 10.50 65.35 -13.35
CA LEU A 8 11.19 64.06 -13.22
C LEU A 8 10.14 62.94 -13.05
N GLY A 9 10.00 62.12 -14.08
CA GLY A 9 9.20 60.89 -13.98
C GLY A 9 10.03 59.78 -13.33
N SER A 10 9.58 59.28 -12.17
CA SER A 10 10.13 58.11 -11.48
C SER A 10 9.64 56.83 -12.20
N LEU A 11 10.55 56.15 -12.90
CA LEU A 11 10.31 54.74 -13.36
C LEU A 11 10.30 53.80 -12.13
N GLY A 12 9.12 53.35 -11.75
CA GLY A 12 8.96 52.24 -10.80
C GLY A 12 9.30 50.93 -11.47
N LEU A 13 10.42 50.34 -11.06
CA LEU A 13 10.84 48.98 -11.49
C LEU A 13 9.97 47.97 -10.75
N ALA A 14 8.94 47.43 -11.40
CA ALA A 14 8.15 46.30 -10.89
C ALA A 14 9.01 45.04 -10.93
N ALA A 15 9.52 44.60 -9.78
CA ALA A 15 10.17 43.28 -9.64
C ALA A 15 9.09 42.22 -9.72
N LEU A 16 8.98 41.55 -10.87
CA LEU A 16 8.25 40.29 -10.98
C LEU A 16 8.98 39.27 -10.10
N LEU A 17 8.36 38.87 -8.98
CA LEU A 17 8.74 37.72 -8.18
C LEU A 17 8.43 36.46 -9.02
N LEU A 18 9.43 35.99 -9.75
CA LEU A 18 9.42 34.66 -10.35
C LEU A 18 9.46 33.65 -9.18
N ALA A 19 8.29 33.08 -8.84
CA ALA A 19 8.26 31.89 -7.98
C ALA A 19 9.07 30.78 -8.67
N PRO A 20 10.03 30.12 -7.98
CA PRO A 20 10.76 29.02 -8.59
C PRO A 20 9.78 27.92 -8.97
N PRO A 21 9.98 27.20 -10.08
CA PRO A 21 9.16 26.05 -10.42
C PRO A 21 9.30 25.00 -9.31
N LEU A 22 8.16 24.56 -8.74
CA LEU A 22 8.14 23.41 -7.83
C LEU A 22 8.76 22.21 -8.55
N SER A 23 9.91 21.73 -8.07
CA SER A 23 10.70 20.71 -8.75
C SER A 23 10.27 19.29 -8.36
N ALA A 24 10.63 18.31 -9.18
CA ALA A 24 10.38 16.90 -8.89
C ALA A 24 11.07 16.41 -7.60
N GLU A 25 12.17 17.05 -7.19
CA GLU A 25 12.86 16.79 -5.92
C GLU A 25 11.98 17.07 -4.69
N ASP A 26 11.04 18.03 -4.79
CA ASP A 26 10.13 18.33 -3.70
C ASP A 26 9.13 17.20 -3.45
N GLY A 27 8.67 16.51 -4.50
CA GLY A 27 7.77 15.36 -4.38
C GLY A 27 8.41 14.18 -3.65
N GLY A 28 9.66 13.85 -3.97
CA GLY A 28 10.42 12.78 -3.30
C GLY A 28 10.59 13.03 -1.80
N ARG A 29 10.97 14.24 -1.42
CA ARG A 29 11.09 14.63 0.01
C ARG A 29 9.77 14.50 0.78
N TRP A 30 8.64 14.78 0.15
CA TRP A 30 7.34 14.59 0.78
C TRP A 30 7.02 13.11 1.02
N LEU A 31 7.41 12.22 0.11
CA LEU A 31 7.25 10.78 0.30
C LEU A 31 8.15 10.24 1.43
N GLU A 32 9.39 10.69 1.51
CA GLU A 32 10.30 10.36 2.62
C GLU A 32 9.75 10.82 3.97
N ARG A 33 9.24 12.06 4.01
CA ARG A 33 8.61 12.61 5.20
C ARG A 33 7.36 11.81 5.61
N MET A 34 6.56 11.40 4.63
CA MET A 34 5.41 10.52 4.85
C MET A 34 5.85 9.15 5.42
N ALA A 35 6.88 8.54 4.87
CA ALA A 35 7.41 7.26 5.37
C ALA A 35 7.94 7.37 6.80
N GLN A 36 8.55 8.50 7.16
CA GLN A 36 9.01 8.77 8.52
C GLN A 36 7.84 8.99 9.47
N ALA A 37 6.84 9.75 9.07
CA ALA A 37 5.65 10.02 9.87
C ALA A 37 4.90 8.74 10.26
N VAL A 38 4.79 7.77 9.35
CA VAL A 38 4.17 6.46 9.65
C VAL A 38 4.91 5.71 10.75
N LYS A 39 6.20 5.94 10.94
CA LYS A 39 7.01 5.28 11.99
C LYS A 39 6.91 6.00 13.33
N GLU A 40 6.74 7.32 13.34
CA GLU A 40 6.93 8.16 14.51
C GLU A 40 5.64 8.74 15.09
N GLN A 41 4.59 8.92 14.28
CA GLN A 41 3.40 9.64 14.72
C GLN A 41 2.46 8.77 15.56
N SER A 42 2.06 9.31 16.70
CA SER A 42 0.93 8.82 17.51
C SER A 42 -0.29 9.68 17.23
N TYR A 43 -1.43 9.08 17.02
CA TYR A 43 -2.67 9.80 16.69
C TYR A 43 -3.92 8.96 16.94
N HIS A 44 -5.06 9.65 17.05
CA HIS A 44 -6.39 9.08 16.93
C HIS A 44 -7.13 9.78 15.80
N GLY A 45 -7.91 9.03 15.03
CA GLY A 45 -8.71 9.62 13.95
C GLY A 45 -9.79 8.71 13.45
N SER A 46 -10.76 9.34 12.76
CA SER A 46 -11.80 8.64 12.02
C SER A 46 -11.57 8.85 10.54
N TYR A 47 -11.62 7.79 9.76
CA TYR A 47 -11.41 7.88 8.32
C TYR A 47 -12.44 7.08 7.53
N VAL A 48 -12.60 7.48 6.28
CA VAL A 48 -13.37 6.80 5.25
C VAL A 48 -12.42 6.04 4.36
N TYR A 49 -12.78 4.80 4.08
CA TYR A 49 -12.15 3.99 3.06
C TYR A 49 -13.19 3.57 2.03
N GLU A 50 -12.95 3.90 0.76
CA GLU A 50 -13.83 3.64 -0.37
C GLU A 50 -13.04 2.94 -1.48
N ARG A 51 -13.61 1.87 -1.98
CA ARG A 51 -13.18 1.19 -3.21
C ARG A 51 -14.41 0.68 -3.95
N THR A 52 -14.25 0.26 -5.19
CA THR A 52 -15.38 -0.19 -6.00
C THR A 52 -16.28 -1.17 -5.25
N GLY A 53 -17.54 -0.77 -5.03
CA GLY A 53 -18.54 -1.60 -4.36
C GLY A 53 -18.43 -1.68 -2.83
N MET A 54 -17.49 -0.96 -2.20
CA MET A 54 -17.30 -0.97 -0.76
C MET A 54 -17.03 0.45 -0.23
N PHE A 55 -17.74 0.80 0.83
CA PHE A 55 -17.53 2.04 1.59
C PHE A 55 -17.56 1.68 3.08
N THR A 56 -16.51 2.05 3.80
CA THR A 56 -16.39 1.79 5.24
C THR A 56 -15.93 3.04 5.99
N THR A 57 -16.35 3.15 7.24
CA THR A 57 -15.82 4.15 8.19
C THR A 57 -15.12 3.41 9.33
N GLN A 58 -13.98 3.91 9.73
CA GLN A 58 -13.14 3.28 10.74
C GLN A 58 -12.56 4.34 11.67
N ASP A 59 -12.44 3.97 12.95
CA ASP A 59 -11.62 4.69 13.89
C ASP A 59 -10.26 4.00 14.04
N ILE A 60 -9.21 4.79 14.15
CA ILE A 60 -7.84 4.32 14.37
C ILE A 60 -7.24 5.02 15.58
N TRP A 61 -6.67 4.24 16.48
CA TRP A 61 -5.82 4.69 17.56
C TRP A 61 -4.43 4.12 17.34
N ARG A 62 -3.43 4.97 17.34
CA ARG A 62 -2.05 4.58 17.14
C ARG A 62 -1.17 5.27 18.17
N GLN A 63 -0.35 4.49 18.85
CA GLN A 63 0.70 4.96 19.74
C GLN A 63 2.04 4.42 19.28
N VAL A 64 3.04 5.29 19.26
CA VAL A 64 4.44 4.95 19.02
C VAL A 64 5.26 5.52 20.16
N ASP A 65 6.05 4.68 20.80
CA ASP A 65 6.95 5.05 21.89
C ASP A 65 8.20 4.15 21.90
N THR A 66 9.01 4.27 22.94
CA THR A 66 10.26 3.48 23.09
C THR A 66 10.02 1.98 23.24
N SER A 67 8.81 1.54 23.55
CA SER A 67 8.43 0.12 23.67
C SER A 67 7.94 -0.47 22.33
N GLY A 68 7.75 0.36 21.32
CA GLY A 68 7.28 -0.05 19.99
C GLY A 68 6.02 0.69 19.53
N SER A 69 5.30 0.09 18.61
CA SER A 69 4.05 0.63 18.08
C SER A 69 2.84 -0.22 18.45
N ARG A 70 1.76 0.44 18.87
CA ARG A 70 0.45 -0.17 19.14
C ARG A 70 -0.57 0.50 18.22
N GLU A 71 -1.42 -0.29 17.60
CA GLU A 71 -2.44 0.21 16.68
C GLU A 71 -3.73 -0.57 16.88
N ARG A 72 -4.83 0.16 17.06
CA ARG A 72 -6.17 -0.42 17.07
C ARG A 72 -7.01 0.21 15.97
N LEU A 73 -7.65 -0.64 15.20
CA LEU A 73 -8.61 -0.27 14.15
C LEU A 73 -9.98 -0.81 14.53
N LEU A 74 -11.00 0.03 14.44
CA LEU A 74 -12.38 -0.32 14.72
C LEU A 74 -13.28 0.14 13.57
N GLN A 75 -13.97 -0.79 12.93
CA GLN A 75 -14.98 -0.44 11.95
C GLN A 75 -16.24 0.09 12.67
N THR A 76 -16.62 1.33 12.36
CA THR A 76 -17.71 2.04 13.05
C THR A 76 -19.05 1.89 12.37
N ALA A 77 -19.10 1.42 11.13
CA ALA A 77 -20.34 1.19 10.38
C ALA A 77 -20.37 -0.24 9.80
N GLY A 78 -21.53 -0.88 9.85
CA GLY A 78 -21.75 -2.23 9.36
C GLY A 78 -21.43 -3.31 10.39
N ARG A 79 -20.78 -4.40 9.94
CA ARG A 79 -20.36 -5.49 10.84
C ARG A 79 -19.26 -5.01 11.76
N HIS A 80 -19.39 -5.26 13.05
CA HIS A 80 -18.32 -4.95 14.01
C HIS A 80 -17.04 -5.72 13.65
N GLN A 81 -16.01 -4.99 13.28
CA GLN A 81 -14.69 -5.55 12.99
C GLN A 81 -13.64 -4.74 13.74
N GLU A 82 -12.75 -5.43 14.39
CA GLU A 82 -11.70 -4.86 15.22
C GLU A 82 -10.38 -5.60 14.98
N TRP A 83 -9.30 -4.84 14.92
CA TRP A 83 -7.94 -5.34 14.80
C TRP A 83 -7.03 -4.58 15.77
N LEU A 84 -6.26 -5.31 16.55
CA LEU A 84 -5.19 -4.77 17.37
C LEU A 84 -3.85 -5.29 16.87
N ARG A 85 -2.89 -4.40 16.69
CA ARG A 85 -1.53 -4.74 16.26
C ARG A 85 -0.49 -4.22 17.26
N HIS A 86 0.58 -5.01 17.45
CA HIS A 86 1.82 -4.57 18.08
C HIS A 86 2.97 -4.75 17.07
N ASP A 87 3.73 -3.69 16.83
CA ASP A 87 4.82 -3.66 15.85
C ASP A 87 4.43 -4.25 14.48
N GLY A 88 3.25 -3.86 14.02
CA GLY A 88 2.65 -4.32 12.78
C GLY A 88 2.10 -5.76 12.82
N ARG A 89 2.30 -6.52 13.91
CA ARG A 89 1.77 -7.88 14.06
C ARG A 89 0.36 -7.85 14.64
N LEU A 90 -0.54 -8.59 14.01
CA LEU A 90 -1.91 -8.74 14.53
C LEU A 90 -1.90 -9.57 15.81
N VAL A 91 -2.39 -8.99 16.92
CA VAL A 91 -2.47 -9.65 18.24
C VAL A 91 -3.86 -10.11 18.58
N CYS A 92 -4.89 -9.35 18.21
CA CYS A 92 -6.27 -9.83 18.32
C CYS A 92 -7.17 -9.29 17.19
N THR A 93 -8.26 -10.02 16.93
CA THR A 93 -9.25 -9.62 15.91
C THR A 93 -10.62 -10.22 16.22
N THR A 94 -11.66 -9.56 15.73
CA THR A 94 -13.03 -10.12 15.70
C THR A 94 -13.29 -10.97 14.46
N SER A 95 -12.42 -10.91 13.43
CA SER A 95 -12.58 -11.70 12.19
C SER A 95 -12.22 -13.16 12.42
N SER A 96 -13.18 -14.07 12.17
CA SER A 96 -12.98 -15.52 12.28
C SER A 96 -11.90 -16.05 11.32
N ASP A 97 -11.79 -15.44 10.15
CA ASP A 97 -10.88 -15.90 9.09
C ASP A 97 -9.42 -15.56 9.43
N LEU A 98 -9.19 -14.38 10.02
CA LEU A 98 -7.86 -13.93 10.43
C LEU A 98 -7.34 -14.62 11.70
N LYS A 99 -8.23 -15.10 12.59
CA LYS A 99 -7.84 -15.84 13.81
C LYS A 99 -7.05 -17.11 13.52
N ARG A 100 -7.29 -17.70 12.35
CA ARG A 100 -6.65 -18.95 11.90
C ARG A 100 -5.56 -18.70 10.86
N SER A 101 -5.22 -17.46 10.61
CA SER A 101 -4.14 -17.14 9.69
C SER A 101 -2.81 -17.54 10.32
N ARG A 102 -2.10 -18.46 9.67
CA ARG A 102 -0.78 -18.92 10.12
C ARG A 102 0.31 -17.86 9.95
N SER A 103 0.05 -16.86 9.12
CA SER A 103 0.89 -15.69 8.94
C SER A 103 -0.01 -14.44 8.89
N PRO A 104 -0.37 -13.86 10.06
CA PRO A 104 -1.07 -12.60 10.06
C PRO A 104 -0.12 -11.56 9.46
N GLY A 105 -0.50 -11.07 8.28
CA GLY A 105 0.31 -10.14 7.51
C GLY A 105 0.86 -9.01 8.39
N ARG A 106 2.16 -8.83 8.34
CA ARG A 106 2.78 -7.65 8.95
C ARG A 106 2.36 -6.45 8.13
N SER A 107 1.62 -5.54 8.73
CA SER A 107 1.51 -4.19 8.19
C SER A 107 2.85 -3.50 8.46
N SER A 108 3.82 -3.74 7.60
CA SER A 108 5.05 -2.95 7.61
C SER A 108 4.79 -1.69 6.81
N ALA A 109 5.12 -0.53 7.39
CA ALA A 109 5.20 0.70 6.62
C ALA A 109 6.12 0.45 5.41
N PRO A 110 5.72 0.85 4.20
CA PRO A 110 6.54 0.67 3.02
C PRO A 110 7.90 1.34 3.26
N LEU A 111 8.97 0.66 2.89
CA LEU A 111 10.30 1.25 2.82
C LEU A 111 10.32 2.10 1.54
N ILE A 112 10.01 3.38 1.69
CA ILE A 112 10.05 4.33 0.58
C ILE A 112 11.49 4.77 0.39
N ASP A 113 12.07 4.41 -0.75
CA ASP A 113 13.30 4.98 -1.29
C ASP A 113 12.93 5.93 -2.43
N SER A 114 13.01 7.23 -2.18
CA SER A 114 12.60 8.24 -3.16
C SER A 114 13.43 8.22 -4.43
N GLN A 115 14.70 7.77 -4.35
CA GLN A 115 15.58 7.67 -5.51
C GLN A 115 15.16 6.49 -6.41
N GLN A 116 14.91 5.32 -5.83
CA GLN A 116 14.39 4.17 -6.59
C GLN A 116 13.02 4.47 -7.19
N LEU A 117 12.15 5.14 -6.44
CA LEU A 117 10.84 5.55 -6.96
C LEU A 117 10.94 6.53 -8.13
N ALA A 118 11.94 7.43 -8.14
CA ALA A 118 12.13 8.41 -9.21
C ALA A 118 12.45 7.77 -10.57
N ASP A 119 12.98 6.54 -10.61
CA ASP A 119 13.23 5.81 -11.85
C ASP A 119 11.93 5.36 -12.53
N VAL A 120 10.92 5.02 -11.74
CA VAL A 120 9.67 4.42 -12.22
C VAL A 120 8.43 5.30 -12.02
N TYR A 121 8.52 6.37 -11.23
CA TYR A 121 7.46 7.37 -11.04
C TYR A 121 7.96 8.79 -11.30
N SER A 122 7.06 9.65 -11.72
CA SER A 122 7.19 11.10 -11.68
C SER A 122 6.45 11.62 -10.45
N MET A 123 7.14 12.28 -9.54
CA MET A 123 6.59 12.82 -8.31
C MET A 123 6.54 14.34 -8.40
N LYS A 124 5.35 14.94 -8.31
CA LYS A 124 5.15 16.39 -8.44
C LYS A 124 4.27 16.94 -7.33
N VAL A 125 4.68 18.04 -6.75
CA VAL A 125 3.83 18.83 -5.86
C VAL A 125 2.87 19.66 -6.70
N TYR A 126 1.57 19.54 -6.43
CA TYR A 126 0.52 20.28 -7.17
C TYR A 126 0.04 21.52 -6.43
N GLY A 127 0.28 21.62 -5.12
CA GLY A 127 -0.13 22.75 -4.30
C GLY A 127 -0.60 22.30 -2.91
N GLU A 128 -1.39 23.14 -2.27
CA GLU A 128 -1.88 22.94 -0.91
C GLU A 128 -3.40 22.98 -0.83
N THR A 129 -3.96 22.26 0.13
CA THR A 129 -5.39 22.26 0.45
C THR A 129 -5.59 21.93 1.93
N ARG A 130 -6.82 21.55 2.32
CA ARG A 130 -7.14 21.13 3.70
C ARG A 130 -7.83 19.78 3.72
N ILE A 131 -7.39 18.89 4.61
CA ILE A 131 -8.04 17.62 4.95
C ILE A 131 -8.19 17.57 6.48
N ALA A 132 -9.37 17.20 6.96
CA ALA A 132 -9.68 17.16 8.40
C ALA A 132 -9.26 18.45 9.13
N THR A 133 -9.56 19.62 8.52
CA THR A 133 -9.20 20.99 8.95
C THR A 133 -7.70 21.35 8.93
N ARG A 134 -6.81 20.41 8.60
CA ARG A 134 -5.35 20.59 8.61
C ARG A 134 -4.82 20.96 7.22
N PRO A 135 -3.82 21.84 7.13
CA PRO A 135 -3.18 22.16 5.85
C PRO A 135 -2.35 20.94 5.37
N VAL A 136 -2.51 20.60 4.08
CA VAL A 136 -1.83 19.48 3.46
C VAL A 136 -1.21 19.89 2.13
N THR A 137 -0.08 19.31 1.79
CA THR A 137 0.55 19.38 0.47
C THR A 137 0.07 18.22 -0.39
N VAL A 138 -0.31 18.50 -1.62
CA VAL A 138 -0.79 17.52 -2.60
C VAL A 138 0.37 17.06 -3.47
N VAL A 139 0.70 15.78 -3.42
CA VAL A 139 1.76 15.16 -4.22
C VAL A 139 1.14 14.14 -5.17
N ALA A 140 1.30 14.35 -6.47
CA ALA A 140 0.94 13.35 -7.46
C ALA A 140 2.15 12.47 -7.75
N VAL A 141 1.92 11.16 -7.71
CA VAL A 141 2.88 10.11 -8.02
C VAL A 141 2.37 9.37 -9.26
N GLN A 142 2.93 9.73 -10.40
CA GLN A 142 2.50 9.24 -11.70
C GLN A 142 3.49 8.19 -12.20
N PRO A 143 3.05 6.97 -12.54
CA PRO A 143 3.95 5.97 -13.10
C PRO A 143 4.50 6.44 -14.46
N ARG A 144 5.75 6.06 -14.74
CA ARG A 144 6.40 6.30 -16.04
C ARG A 144 6.11 5.21 -17.07
N ASP A 145 5.46 4.14 -16.61
CA ASP A 145 5.07 2.97 -17.41
C ASP A 145 3.58 2.65 -17.26
N GLY A 146 3.10 1.57 -17.87
CA GLY A 146 1.71 1.09 -17.77
C GLY A 146 1.51 -0.06 -16.79
N PHE A 147 2.49 -0.33 -15.91
CA PHE A 147 2.48 -1.52 -15.05
C PHE A 147 1.95 -1.29 -13.63
N ARG A 148 1.58 -0.06 -13.30
CA ARG A 148 1.11 0.36 -11.97
C ARG A 148 0.08 1.48 -12.05
N TYR A 149 -0.63 1.70 -10.97
CA TYR A 149 -1.59 2.78 -10.83
C TYR A 149 -0.93 4.09 -10.40
N ALA A 150 -1.61 5.20 -10.64
CA ALA A 150 -1.19 6.51 -10.17
C ALA A 150 -1.77 6.81 -8.78
N HIS A 151 -1.01 7.57 -7.96
CA HIS A 151 -1.46 8.03 -6.66
C HIS A 151 -1.53 9.55 -6.60
N GLU A 152 -2.49 10.05 -5.84
CA GLU A 152 -2.55 11.43 -5.39
C GLU A 152 -2.57 11.43 -3.86
N LEU A 153 -1.51 11.94 -3.26
CA LEU A 153 -1.25 11.87 -1.82
C LEU A 153 -1.41 13.26 -1.21
N TYR A 154 -2.13 13.34 -0.10
CA TYR A 154 -2.37 14.56 0.66
C TYR A 154 -1.67 14.43 2.00
N ILE A 155 -0.54 15.08 2.14
CA ILE A 155 0.41 14.92 3.24
C ILE A 155 0.32 16.12 4.15
N ASP A 156 0.10 15.89 5.43
CA ASP A 156 0.00 16.95 6.46
C ASP A 156 1.28 17.77 6.54
N ASN A 157 1.14 19.09 6.49
CA ASN A 157 2.29 20.02 6.44
C ASN A 157 3.09 20.05 7.76
N GLU A 158 2.47 19.71 8.87
CA GLU A 158 3.12 19.73 10.19
C GLU A 158 3.77 18.39 10.51
N THR A 159 3.01 17.30 10.41
CA THR A 159 3.44 15.97 10.88
C THR A 159 4.03 15.10 9.79
N GLY A 160 3.75 15.37 8.52
CA GLY A 160 4.09 14.50 7.40
C GLY A 160 3.16 13.29 7.22
N LEU A 161 2.15 13.12 8.08
CA LEU A 161 1.22 12.00 7.95
C LEU A 161 0.32 12.18 6.72
N MET A 162 0.08 11.10 5.98
CA MET A 162 -0.87 11.10 4.87
C MET A 162 -2.30 11.14 5.41
N LEU A 163 -3.04 12.20 5.10
CA LEU A 163 -4.42 12.36 5.55
C LEU A 163 -5.46 11.96 4.49
N LYS A 164 -5.05 11.87 3.23
CA LYS A 164 -5.88 11.35 2.15
C LYS A 164 -4.99 10.74 1.07
N SER A 165 -5.47 9.67 0.44
CA SER A 165 -4.91 9.14 -0.80
C SER A 165 -6.02 8.82 -1.79
N LEU A 166 -5.71 8.99 -3.06
CA LEU A 166 -6.51 8.53 -4.18
C LEU A 166 -5.65 7.62 -5.04
N LEU A 167 -6.18 6.47 -5.40
CA LEU A 167 -5.59 5.57 -6.38
C LEU A 167 -6.43 5.61 -7.64
N VAL A 168 -5.80 5.88 -8.78
CA VAL A 168 -6.48 6.05 -10.05
C VAL A 168 -5.83 5.21 -11.15
N ASP A 169 -6.64 4.76 -12.10
CA ASP A 169 -6.15 4.03 -13.26
C ASP A 169 -5.60 4.96 -14.36
N ASP A 170 -5.25 4.38 -15.51
CA ASP A 170 -4.74 5.08 -16.71
C ASP A 170 -5.79 6.00 -17.37
N LYS A 171 -7.09 5.78 -17.10
CA LYS A 171 -8.20 6.63 -17.53
C LYS A 171 -8.58 7.71 -16.52
N ARG A 172 -7.87 7.77 -15.39
CA ARG A 172 -8.17 8.62 -14.22
C ARG A 172 -9.48 8.25 -13.52
N GLU A 173 -9.94 7.01 -13.65
CA GLU A 173 -11.06 6.51 -12.86
C GLU A 173 -10.58 6.21 -11.43
N LEU A 174 -11.37 6.63 -10.44
CA LEU A 174 -11.06 6.41 -9.03
C LEU A 174 -11.24 4.92 -8.70
N LEU A 175 -10.17 4.27 -8.28
CA LEU A 175 -10.17 2.88 -7.85
C LEU A 175 -10.31 2.74 -6.34
N GLU A 176 -9.65 3.65 -5.59
CA GLU A 176 -9.64 3.64 -4.14
C GLU A 176 -9.47 5.06 -3.59
N ARG A 177 -10.12 5.30 -2.45
CA ARG A 177 -9.95 6.51 -1.63
C ARG A 177 -9.79 6.13 -0.18
N PHE A 178 -8.76 6.69 0.44
CA PHE A 178 -8.62 6.80 1.88
C PHE A 178 -8.68 8.27 2.26
N GLN A 179 -9.40 8.65 3.31
CA GLN A 179 -9.45 10.04 3.76
C GLN A 179 -9.85 10.14 5.23
N PHE A 180 -9.04 10.82 6.04
CA PHE A 180 -9.44 11.22 7.38
C PHE A 180 -10.58 12.24 7.34
N ALA A 181 -11.61 11.97 8.14
CA ALA A 181 -12.69 12.92 8.45
C ALA A 181 -12.33 13.79 9.66
N ALA A 182 -11.63 13.19 10.64
CA ALA A 182 -11.11 13.85 11.83
C ALA A 182 -9.80 13.18 12.26
N ILE A 183 -8.89 13.96 12.84
CA ILE A 183 -7.62 13.46 13.39
C ILE A 183 -7.15 14.35 14.55
N SER A 184 -6.64 13.73 15.61
CA SER A 184 -5.99 14.38 16.77
C SER A 184 -4.64 13.70 17.04
N PHE A 185 -3.68 14.52 17.43
CA PHE A 185 -2.35 14.07 17.85
C PHE A 185 -2.15 14.18 19.36
N ASP A 186 -3.21 14.51 20.11
CA ASP A 186 -3.16 14.69 21.55
C ASP A 186 -3.11 13.35 22.29
N ALA A 187 -2.18 13.21 23.23
CA ALA A 187 -1.90 11.97 23.95
C ALA A 187 -3.11 11.31 24.63
N PRO A 188 -4.01 12.04 25.35
CA PRO A 188 -5.17 11.42 25.97
C PRO A 188 -6.09 10.73 24.97
N ASP A 189 -6.24 11.26 23.76
CA ASP A 189 -7.19 10.77 22.77
C ASP A 189 -6.77 9.42 22.19
N TYR A 190 -5.48 9.24 21.85
CA TYR A 190 -5.03 7.98 21.26
C TYR A 190 -4.78 6.89 22.32
N GLN A 191 -4.43 7.24 23.55
CA GLN A 191 -4.21 6.25 24.61
C GLN A 191 -5.50 5.60 25.10
N ALA A 192 -6.56 6.37 25.27
CA ALA A 192 -7.84 5.88 25.79
C ALA A 192 -8.48 4.81 24.89
N GLY A 193 -8.21 4.82 23.60
CA GLY A 193 -8.81 3.91 22.64
C GLY A 193 -7.99 2.65 22.30
N LEU A 194 -6.81 2.44 22.88
CA LEU A 194 -5.94 1.31 22.54
C LEU A 194 -6.33 -0.02 23.19
N GLU A 195 -7.20 0.00 24.20
CA GLU A 195 -7.66 -1.23 24.83
C GLU A 195 -8.66 -1.98 23.91
N PRO A 196 -8.43 -3.28 23.65
CA PRO A 196 -9.33 -4.06 22.82
C PRO A 196 -10.68 -4.28 23.51
N SER A 197 -11.72 -4.44 22.70
CA SER A 197 -13.02 -4.84 23.20
C SER A 197 -13.00 -6.30 23.71
N SER A 198 -13.95 -6.65 24.56
CA SER A 198 -14.10 -8.01 25.10
C SER A 198 -14.38 -9.09 24.04
N VAL A 199 -14.79 -8.69 22.84
CA VAL A 199 -15.04 -9.60 21.70
C VAL A 199 -13.85 -9.76 20.77
N CYS A 200 -12.76 -8.97 20.96
CA CYS A 200 -11.50 -9.15 20.25
C CYS A 200 -10.82 -10.42 20.74
N GLN A 201 -10.62 -11.38 19.87
CA GLN A 201 -10.02 -12.67 20.23
C GLN A 201 -8.56 -12.70 19.81
N GLU A 202 -7.72 -13.19 20.69
CA GLU A 202 -6.29 -13.34 20.47
C GLU A 202 -6.00 -14.19 19.22
N VAL A 203 -5.03 -13.77 18.45
CA VAL A 203 -4.53 -14.51 17.26
C VAL A 203 -3.39 -15.42 17.73
N ILE A 204 -3.64 -16.72 17.70
CA ILE A 204 -2.63 -17.72 18.01
C ILE A 204 -1.80 -17.97 16.76
N ILE A 205 -0.57 -17.51 16.75
CA ILE A 205 0.40 -17.82 15.70
C ILE A 205 1.01 -19.18 16.03
N THR A 206 0.67 -20.18 15.24
CA THR A 206 1.38 -21.47 15.35
C THR A 206 2.62 -21.38 14.47
N ASP A 207 3.78 -21.26 15.09
CA ASP A 207 5.05 -21.37 14.36
C ASP A 207 5.12 -22.74 13.68
N ILE A 208 5.09 -22.74 12.35
CA ILE A 208 5.41 -23.93 11.57
C ILE A 208 6.93 -23.91 11.42
N PRO A 209 7.64 -25.01 11.73
CA PRO A 209 9.04 -25.13 11.40
C PRO A 209 9.21 -24.76 9.92
N ALA A 210 10.10 -23.81 9.64
CA ALA A 210 10.41 -23.47 8.26
C ALA A 210 10.80 -24.76 7.54
N ALA A 211 9.99 -25.16 6.55
CA ALA A 211 10.34 -26.28 5.69
C ALA A 211 11.64 -25.87 4.97
N THR A 212 12.74 -26.54 5.30
CA THR A 212 14.09 -26.15 4.89
C THR A 212 14.38 -26.46 3.42
N ASP A 213 13.49 -27.16 2.73
CA ASP A 213 13.66 -27.63 1.34
C ASP A 213 12.48 -27.25 0.43
N VAL A 214 12.01 -25.99 0.51
CA VAL A 214 10.97 -25.51 -0.41
C VAL A 214 11.61 -24.71 -1.52
N SER A 215 11.45 -25.17 -2.75
CA SER A 215 11.81 -24.38 -3.93
C SER A 215 10.71 -23.35 -4.22
N PHE A 216 11.14 -22.08 -4.47
CA PHE A 216 10.24 -21.03 -4.87
C PHE A 216 10.32 -20.83 -6.38
N LEU A 217 9.18 -20.89 -7.03
CA LEU A 217 9.08 -20.55 -8.44
C LEU A 217 9.10 -19.02 -8.58
N GLU A 218 10.08 -18.49 -9.30
CA GLU A 218 10.23 -17.06 -9.52
C GLU A 218 9.74 -16.67 -10.92
N PRO A 219 9.06 -15.52 -11.08
CA PRO A 219 8.66 -15.04 -12.40
C PRO A 219 9.90 -14.64 -13.22
N ALA A 220 9.94 -15.05 -14.50
CA ALA A 220 11.02 -14.65 -15.43
C ALA A 220 10.98 -13.16 -15.77
N TRP A 221 9.86 -12.49 -15.51
CA TRP A 221 9.68 -11.06 -15.73
C TRP A 221 8.99 -10.39 -14.55
N LEU A 222 9.52 -9.25 -14.15
CA LEU A 222 8.92 -8.32 -13.19
C LEU A 222 8.84 -6.92 -13.83
N PRO A 223 7.84 -6.11 -13.47
CA PRO A 223 7.86 -4.69 -13.82
C PRO A 223 9.12 -4.02 -13.26
N PRO A 224 9.74 -3.06 -13.96
CA PRO A 224 10.90 -2.34 -13.46
C PRO A 224 10.67 -1.78 -12.06
N GLY A 225 11.65 -1.90 -11.16
CA GLY A 225 11.56 -1.41 -9.78
C GLY A 225 10.89 -2.36 -8.78
N PHE A 226 10.17 -3.39 -9.22
CA PHE A 226 9.67 -4.42 -8.30
C PHE A 226 10.80 -5.37 -7.88
N SER A 227 10.84 -5.66 -6.59
CA SER A 227 11.76 -6.64 -6.00
C SER A 227 11.05 -7.50 -4.97
N LEU A 228 11.59 -8.68 -4.72
CA LEU A 228 11.08 -9.56 -3.69
C LEU A 228 11.28 -8.93 -2.30
N SER A 229 10.21 -8.73 -1.55
CA SER A 229 10.24 -8.19 -0.19
C SER A 229 10.06 -9.24 0.89
N HIS A 230 9.30 -10.30 0.62
CA HIS A 230 9.03 -11.34 1.61
C HIS A 230 8.68 -12.67 0.96
N ARG A 231 9.03 -13.78 1.64
CA ARG A 231 8.61 -15.14 1.32
C ARG A 231 7.99 -15.79 2.54
N ASP A 232 6.96 -16.60 2.30
CA ASP A 232 6.31 -17.39 3.34
C ASP A 232 5.89 -18.76 2.79
N VAL A 233 5.80 -19.76 3.68
CA VAL A 233 5.36 -21.12 3.36
C VAL A 233 4.25 -21.48 4.33
N GLN A 234 3.13 -21.94 3.82
CA GLN A 234 1.97 -22.32 4.61
C GLN A 234 1.53 -23.75 4.22
N THR A 235 1.08 -24.53 5.19
CA THR A 235 0.47 -25.84 4.91
C THR A 235 -1.02 -25.63 4.60
N MET A 236 -1.53 -26.29 3.58
CA MET A 236 -2.97 -26.30 3.28
C MET A 236 -3.77 -26.87 4.45
N ARG A 237 -5.00 -26.37 4.66
CA ARG A 237 -5.83 -26.76 5.80
C ARG A 237 -6.19 -28.24 5.84
N ASP A 238 -6.40 -28.85 4.67
CA ASP A 238 -6.97 -30.19 4.50
C ASP A 238 -5.97 -31.20 3.93
N SER A 239 -4.70 -30.82 3.81
CA SER A 239 -3.63 -31.67 3.29
C SER A 239 -2.28 -31.25 3.86
N GLU A 240 -1.24 -32.09 3.71
CA GLU A 240 0.15 -31.73 4.05
C GLU A 240 0.84 -30.89 2.96
N ALA A 241 0.11 -30.56 1.89
CA ALA A 241 0.64 -29.79 0.79
C ALA A 241 1.01 -28.37 1.23
N LEU A 242 2.13 -27.86 0.70
CA LEU A 242 2.66 -26.55 1.02
C LEU A 242 2.24 -25.52 -0.02
N ILE A 243 1.70 -24.40 0.43
CA ILE A 243 1.48 -23.20 -0.37
C ILE A 243 2.67 -22.28 -0.14
N THR A 244 3.32 -21.84 -1.21
CA THR A 244 4.32 -20.78 -1.11
C THR A 244 3.71 -19.45 -1.48
N SER A 245 4.14 -18.38 -0.80
CA SER A 245 3.79 -17.02 -1.14
C SER A 245 5.03 -16.13 -1.21
N GLN A 246 5.05 -15.25 -2.20
CA GLN A 246 6.15 -14.33 -2.46
C GLN A 246 5.57 -12.94 -2.68
N VAL A 247 5.94 -11.99 -1.84
CA VAL A 247 5.49 -10.59 -1.94
C VAL A 247 6.55 -9.79 -2.69
N TYR A 248 6.13 -9.15 -3.75
CA TYR A 248 6.95 -8.23 -4.54
C TYR A 248 6.44 -6.81 -4.39
N SER A 249 7.33 -5.84 -4.26
CA SER A 249 6.98 -4.44 -4.10
C SER A 249 8.01 -3.53 -4.78
N ASP A 250 7.55 -2.36 -5.20
CA ASP A 250 8.41 -1.25 -5.65
C ASP A 250 8.50 -0.12 -4.59
N GLY A 251 7.89 -0.34 -3.40
CA GLY A 251 7.80 0.62 -2.32
C GLY A 251 6.44 1.35 -2.23
N LEU A 252 5.65 1.40 -3.30
CA LEU A 252 4.29 1.96 -3.31
C LEU A 252 3.25 0.92 -3.72
N ALA A 253 3.49 0.22 -4.82
CA ALA A 253 2.65 -0.87 -5.29
C ALA A 253 3.20 -2.22 -4.83
N SER A 254 2.32 -3.21 -4.68
CA SER A 254 2.73 -4.57 -4.35
C SER A 254 1.79 -5.61 -4.95
N PHE A 255 2.33 -6.80 -5.15
CA PHE A 255 1.55 -7.99 -5.44
C PHE A 255 2.15 -9.21 -4.73
N THR A 256 1.31 -10.22 -4.52
CA THR A 256 1.73 -11.51 -3.97
C THR A 256 1.54 -12.59 -5.02
N LEU A 257 2.56 -13.39 -5.21
CA LEU A 257 2.52 -14.62 -6.00
C LEU A 257 2.31 -15.80 -5.04
N PHE A 258 1.22 -16.54 -5.22
CA PHE A 258 0.94 -17.79 -4.55
C PHE A 258 1.18 -18.95 -5.49
N ILE A 259 1.84 -20.00 -5.01
CA ILE A 259 1.96 -21.29 -5.71
C ILE A 259 1.34 -22.37 -4.84
N GLU A 260 0.32 -23.00 -5.37
CA GLU A 260 -0.53 -23.96 -4.67
C GLU A 260 -0.56 -25.28 -5.43
N PRO A 261 -0.06 -26.41 -4.86
CA PRO A 261 -0.13 -27.69 -5.54
C PRO A 261 -1.59 -28.14 -5.65
N LEU A 262 -1.95 -28.61 -6.85
CA LEU A 262 -3.26 -29.17 -7.12
C LEU A 262 -3.24 -30.68 -6.85
N VAL A 263 -4.08 -31.12 -5.90
CA VAL A 263 -4.17 -32.53 -5.49
C VAL A 263 -5.45 -33.17 -6.09
N GLY A 264 -5.31 -34.32 -6.74
CA GLY A 264 -6.43 -35.02 -7.33
C GLY A 264 -6.99 -34.41 -8.62
N ASP A 265 -8.24 -34.73 -8.95
CA ASP A 265 -8.97 -34.18 -10.12
C ASP A 265 -9.46 -32.72 -9.89
N SER A 266 -8.64 -31.91 -9.28
CA SER A 266 -9.00 -30.49 -9.07
C SER A 266 -9.23 -29.82 -10.43
N LEU A 267 -10.48 -29.35 -10.64
CA LEU A 267 -10.91 -28.59 -11.82
C LEU A 267 -10.54 -27.10 -11.69
N ALA A 268 -9.44 -26.78 -11.01
CA ALA A 268 -8.98 -25.40 -10.94
C ALA A 268 -8.68 -24.90 -12.35
N GLU A 269 -9.46 -23.91 -12.78
CA GLU A 269 -9.34 -23.28 -14.08
C GLU A 269 -8.57 -21.96 -13.94
N ASP A 270 -8.07 -21.45 -15.07
CA ASP A 270 -7.56 -20.11 -15.17
C ASP A 270 -8.65 -19.12 -14.75
N LEU A 271 -8.38 -18.29 -13.75
CA LEU A 271 -9.31 -17.33 -13.19
C LEU A 271 -8.77 -15.93 -13.31
N ARG A 272 -9.68 -15.01 -13.64
CA ARG A 272 -9.42 -13.58 -13.56
C ARG A 272 -10.52 -12.90 -12.78
N ALA A 273 -10.15 -12.20 -11.73
CA ALA A 273 -11.07 -11.43 -10.92
C ALA A 273 -10.47 -10.05 -10.63
N GLN A 274 -11.32 -9.03 -10.51
CA GLN A 274 -10.93 -7.69 -10.12
C GLN A 274 -11.93 -7.11 -9.15
N LEU A 275 -11.44 -6.51 -8.07
CA LEU A 275 -12.23 -5.78 -7.09
C LEU A 275 -11.53 -4.45 -6.76
N GLY A 276 -12.02 -3.37 -7.36
CA GLY A 276 -11.34 -2.07 -7.29
C GLY A 276 -9.92 -2.17 -7.87
N PRO A 277 -8.89 -1.72 -7.14
CA PRO A 277 -7.51 -1.80 -7.61
C PRO A 277 -6.93 -3.22 -7.53
N THR A 278 -7.50 -4.11 -6.70
CA THR A 278 -6.97 -5.46 -6.52
C THR A 278 -7.39 -6.37 -7.66
N VAL A 279 -6.41 -6.96 -8.31
CA VAL A 279 -6.60 -8.00 -9.33
C VAL A 279 -6.12 -9.33 -8.78
N ALA A 280 -6.79 -10.42 -9.18
CA ALA A 280 -6.34 -11.79 -8.99
C ALA A 280 -6.33 -12.48 -10.36
N VAL A 281 -5.18 -13.03 -10.74
CA VAL A 281 -5.00 -13.83 -11.96
C VAL A 281 -4.41 -15.16 -11.57
N SER A 282 -5.14 -16.25 -11.81
CA SER A 282 -4.70 -17.61 -11.57
C SER A 282 -4.42 -18.30 -12.89
N ARG A 283 -3.33 -19.06 -12.94
CA ARG A 283 -2.97 -19.93 -14.06
C ARG A 283 -2.63 -21.33 -13.57
N ARG A 284 -3.20 -22.31 -14.26
CA ARG A 284 -2.86 -23.71 -14.07
C ARG A 284 -1.54 -24.01 -14.77
N MET A 285 -0.60 -24.58 -14.04
CA MET A 285 0.73 -24.90 -14.52
C MET A 285 0.99 -26.39 -14.39
N VAL A 286 1.58 -26.98 -15.42
CA VAL A 286 1.86 -28.43 -15.49
C VAL A 286 3.37 -28.62 -15.67
N THR A 287 3.98 -29.38 -14.77
CA THR A 287 5.33 -29.93 -14.95
C THR A 287 5.25 -31.42 -15.30
N ALA A 288 6.40 -32.07 -15.56
CA ALA A 288 6.46 -33.48 -15.80
C ALA A 288 5.86 -34.31 -14.63
N ASP A 289 6.04 -33.82 -13.38
CA ASP A 289 5.73 -34.59 -12.17
C ASP A 289 4.68 -33.92 -11.27
N SER A 290 4.21 -32.69 -11.59
CA SER A 290 3.38 -31.92 -10.69
C SER A 290 2.41 -30.99 -11.43
N LEU A 291 1.26 -30.78 -10.80
CA LEU A 291 0.25 -29.83 -11.22
C LEU A 291 0.06 -28.80 -10.11
N PHE A 292 0.07 -27.51 -10.44
CA PHE A 292 -0.17 -26.45 -9.48
C PHE A 292 -0.90 -25.24 -10.07
N LEU A 293 -1.46 -24.44 -9.20
CA LEU A 293 -2.09 -23.17 -9.49
C LEU A 293 -1.15 -22.06 -9.06
N ALA A 294 -0.77 -21.21 -10.00
CA ALA A 294 -0.05 -19.96 -9.73
C ALA A 294 -1.05 -18.82 -9.73
N THR A 295 -1.12 -18.07 -8.63
CA THR A 295 -2.05 -16.94 -8.48
C THR A 295 -1.29 -15.69 -8.14
N VAL A 296 -1.45 -14.66 -8.98
CA VAL A 296 -0.95 -13.30 -8.74
C VAL A 296 -2.09 -12.46 -8.19
N VAL A 297 -1.93 -11.92 -6.98
CA VAL A 297 -2.92 -11.05 -6.33
C VAL A 297 -2.25 -9.74 -5.92
N GLY A 298 -2.78 -8.59 -6.36
CA GLY A 298 -2.19 -7.31 -5.96
C GLY A 298 -2.89 -6.09 -6.52
N GLU A 299 -2.39 -4.92 -6.11
CA GLU A 299 -2.88 -3.62 -6.58
C GLU A 299 -2.04 -3.15 -7.77
N VAL A 300 -2.16 -3.88 -8.84
CA VAL A 300 -1.51 -3.61 -10.14
C VAL A 300 -2.55 -3.73 -11.26
N PRO A 301 -2.33 -3.07 -12.43
CA PRO A 301 -3.23 -3.24 -13.56
C PRO A 301 -3.37 -4.71 -13.98
N PRO A 302 -4.57 -5.14 -14.44
CA PRO A 302 -4.82 -6.55 -14.80
C PRO A 302 -3.81 -7.12 -15.79
N ARG A 303 -3.41 -6.34 -16.80
CA ARG A 303 -2.38 -6.76 -17.78
C ARG A 303 -1.02 -7.01 -17.16
N THR A 304 -0.69 -6.31 -16.06
CA THR A 304 0.54 -6.53 -15.31
C THR A 304 0.52 -7.88 -14.62
N ALA A 305 -0.57 -8.17 -13.90
CA ALA A 305 -0.74 -9.47 -13.23
C ALA A 305 -0.74 -10.64 -14.23
N GLU A 306 -1.41 -10.48 -15.37
CA GLU A 306 -1.40 -11.46 -16.47
C GLU A 306 0.02 -11.73 -16.98
N ARG A 307 0.78 -10.67 -17.26
CA ARG A 307 2.15 -10.81 -17.76
C ARG A 307 3.09 -11.47 -16.74
N ILE A 308 2.91 -11.16 -15.44
CA ILE A 308 3.67 -11.84 -14.37
C ILE A 308 3.34 -13.32 -14.36
N ALA A 309 2.04 -13.68 -14.37
CA ALA A 309 1.61 -15.06 -14.39
C ALA A 309 2.09 -15.82 -15.64
N GLU A 310 2.08 -15.19 -16.82
CA GLU A 310 2.64 -15.74 -18.06
C GLU A 310 4.14 -15.99 -18.01
N SER A 311 4.88 -15.13 -17.30
CA SER A 311 6.33 -15.25 -17.20
C SER A 311 6.78 -16.47 -16.38
N LEU A 312 5.91 -17.03 -15.53
CA LEU A 312 6.20 -18.24 -14.78
C LEU A 312 6.31 -19.47 -15.69
N GLU A 313 5.55 -19.53 -16.78
CA GLU A 313 5.64 -20.63 -17.77
C GLU A 313 7.02 -20.63 -18.45
N GLN A 314 7.64 -19.47 -18.67
CA GLN A 314 8.98 -19.35 -19.23
C GLN A 314 10.04 -19.92 -18.30
N THR A 315 9.97 -19.59 -17.00
CA THR A 315 10.88 -20.14 -15.99
C THR A 315 10.83 -21.65 -15.96
N MET A 316 9.63 -22.24 -16.05
CA MET A 316 9.46 -23.69 -16.04
C MET A 316 9.98 -24.34 -17.31
N ALA A 317 9.77 -23.73 -18.47
CA ALA A 317 10.29 -24.24 -19.75
C ALA A 317 11.82 -24.19 -19.81
N GLU A 318 12.46 -23.25 -19.13
CA GLU A 318 13.91 -23.15 -19.01
C GLU A 318 14.48 -24.19 -18.04
N ALA A 319 13.79 -24.44 -16.92
CA ALA A 319 14.19 -25.46 -15.92
C ALA A 319 14.05 -26.89 -16.44
N ALA A 320 13.25 -27.13 -17.47
CA ALA A 320 13.02 -28.46 -18.09
C ALA A 320 14.01 -28.77 -19.23
N ARG A 321 14.93 -27.89 -19.56
CA ARG A 321 15.98 -28.06 -20.60
C ARG A 321 17.31 -28.44 -19.99
#